data_f2e057532f72b392d0820194a9765dc7
#
_entry.id   f2e057532f72b392d0820194a9765dc7
#
_cell.length_a   1.000
_cell.length_b   1.000
_cell.length_c   1.000
_cell.angle_alpha   90.00
_cell.angle_beta   90.00
_cell.angle_gamma   90.00
#
_symmetry.space_group_name_H-M   'P 1'
#
loop_
_entity.id
_entity.type
_entity.pdbx_description
1 polymer ?
#
loop_
_entity_poly.entity_id
_entity_poly.type
_entity_poly.pdbx_seq_one_letter_code
_entity_poly.pdbx_strand_id
1 'polypeptide(L)'
;MRNIRKVVAAIGVSVVASLATSSVALAESASGSGATFPQNFLANATVNYNAKTGHNVTYSAVGSTRGKSDFKANLTDFGGTDSSVTSAQAASFDWVYVPYVGGAISIAYRLDEIKGATLSLSATTVNGIFAGLITKWNDSNIAADMRANPAWSNSLKKSGLKGAQAQWQPVGPYAAQVTVSLIPSTLKSVKGKKVEVVDATAKKTIGTATVGSKGELAVNVKGLNDKSTYEVKVNGKTIAKYNRVNVTLPDKDITVVYRSDGSGTTNNFTNFLKEYANNAWTTNDAFTSAIPGGSAKVASFGSRFQGQSGSSNLSNYVADNNGTIGFTESSFVTDSSRAAKGMQSALIKNAAGIYVAPTAAAAASMIGASAIDEKGFVTFDYKQGSNKTAYPIVAVTYLLGKTAKSAKSAVVADFAKWMIDDYGPASADALGYAPLAGAIKTAALAQVAKVNSK
;
A
#
# COMPACT_ATOMS: atom_id res chain seq x y z
N MET A 1 -70.30 -45.64 -56.68
CA MET A 1 -71.00 -44.34 -56.70
C MET A 1 -70.22 -43.31 -55.87
N ARG A 2 -69.98 -42.23 -56.56
CA ARG A 2 -69.60 -40.87 -56.03
C ARG A 2 -68.25 -40.67 -55.39
N ASN A 3 -67.36 -40.05 -56.16
CA ASN A 3 -66.13 -39.32 -55.85
C ASN A 3 -66.37 -38.20 -54.89
N ILE A 4 -65.43 -38.02 -53.93
CA ILE A 4 -65.09 -36.67 -53.32
C ILE A 4 -63.60 -36.56 -53.32
N ARG A 5 -63.07 -35.66 -54.14
CA ARG A 5 -61.70 -35.19 -54.17
C ARG A 5 -61.53 -34.27 -52.99
N LYS A 6 -60.54 -34.53 -52.15
CA LYS A 6 -60.03 -33.54 -51.17
C LYS A 6 -58.74 -32.92 -51.68
N VAL A 7 -58.80 -31.63 -51.92
CA VAL A 7 -57.67 -30.76 -52.21
C VAL A 7 -56.91 -30.55 -50.87
N VAL A 8 -55.65 -30.93 -50.83
CA VAL A 8 -54.76 -30.59 -49.71
C VAL A 8 -53.90 -29.41 -50.17
N ALA A 9 -54.18 -28.22 -49.63
CA ALA A 9 -53.33 -27.05 -49.78
C ALA A 9 -52.08 -27.19 -48.89
N ALA A 10 -50.91 -27.29 -49.48
CA ALA A 10 -49.61 -27.25 -48.78
C ALA A 10 -49.30 -25.79 -48.45
N ILE A 11 -49.39 -25.45 -47.13
CA ILE A 11 -48.85 -24.19 -46.63
C ILE A 11 -47.38 -24.47 -46.28
N GLY A 12 -46.48 -23.98 -47.14
CA GLY A 12 -45.05 -23.98 -46.86
C GLY A 12 -44.72 -22.93 -45.79
N VAL A 13 -44.45 -23.37 -44.59
CA VAL A 13 -43.84 -22.51 -43.55
C VAL A 13 -42.32 -22.56 -43.76
N SER A 14 -41.77 -21.51 -44.36
CA SER A 14 -40.31 -21.29 -44.42
C SER A 14 -39.84 -20.83 -43.04
N VAL A 15 -39.33 -21.74 -42.22
CA VAL A 15 -38.58 -21.40 -41.03
C VAL A 15 -37.19 -20.92 -41.47
N VAL A 16 -37.01 -19.61 -41.56
CA VAL A 16 -35.68 -19.02 -41.62
C VAL A 16 -35.05 -19.17 -40.26
N ALA A 17 -34.25 -20.22 -40.04
CA ALA A 17 -33.38 -20.35 -38.90
C ALA A 17 -32.28 -19.30 -39.06
N SER A 18 -32.45 -18.15 -38.38
CA SER A 18 -31.36 -17.20 -38.13
C SER A 18 -30.35 -17.89 -37.19
N LEU A 19 -29.34 -18.51 -37.77
CA LEU A 19 -28.12 -18.89 -37.05
C LEU A 19 -27.48 -17.59 -36.58
N ALA A 20 -27.84 -17.18 -35.36
CA ALA A 20 -27.02 -16.25 -34.60
C ALA A 20 -25.69 -16.97 -34.38
N THR A 21 -24.71 -16.74 -35.21
CA THR A 21 -23.33 -17.08 -34.95
C THR A 21 -22.88 -16.22 -33.78
N SER A 22 -23.15 -16.68 -32.57
CA SER A 22 -22.38 -16.23 -31.40
C SER A 22 -20.94 -16.55 -31.75
N SER A 23 -20.17 -15.52 -32.10
CA SER A 23 -18.72 -15.63 -32.20
C SER A 23 -18.23 -16.03 -30.78
N VAL A 24 -17.94 -17.33 -30.63
CA VAL A 24 -17.18 -17.80 -29.47
C VAL A 24 -15.85 -17.08 -29.58
N ALA A 25 -15.65 -16.06 -28.75
CA ALA A 25 -14.36 -15.42 -28.65
C ALA A 25 -13.35 -16.52 -28.28
N LEU A 26 -12.40 -16.77 -29.15
CA LEU A 26 -11.37 -17.78 -28.92
C LEU A 26 -10.59 -17.35 -27.64
N ALA A 27 -10.37 -18.31 -26.76
CA ALA A 27 -9.55 -18.10 -25.58
C ALA A 27 -8.12 -17.75 -26.01
N GLU A 28 -7.65 -16.58 -25.65
CA GLU A 28 -6.31 -16.10 -25.95
C GLU A 28 -5.40 -16.17 -24.72
N SER A 29 -4.11 -16.34 -24.96
CA SER A 29 -3.10 -16.33 -23.90
C SER A 29 -2.21 -15.11 -24.01
N ALA A 30 -2.00 -14.40 -22.90
CA ALA A 30 -1.07 -13.28 -22.80
C ALA A 30 -0.16 -13.45 -21.59
N SER A 31 1.15 -13.24 -21.78
CA SER A 31 2.16 -13.39 -20.75
C SER A 31 2.81 -12.06 -20.41
N GLY A 32 3.04 -11.83 -19.12
CA GLY A 32 3.76 -10.66 -18.60
C GLY A 32 4.87 -11.05 -17.65
N SER A 33 5.86 -10.18 -17.49
CA SER A 33 6.87 -10.29 -16.44
C SER A 33 7.26 -8.92 -15.90
N GLY A 34 7.77 -8.87 -14.67
CA GLY A 34 8.29 -7.62 -14.13
C GLY A 34 8.21 -7.46 -12.62
N ALA A 35 7.81 -6.27 -12.20
CA ALA A 35 7.80 -5.84 -10.81
C ALA A 35 7.24 -6.88 -9.84
N THR A 36 7.89 -7.02 -8.68
CA THR A 36 7.41 -7.88 -7.58
C THR A 36 6.51 -7.11 -6.62
N PHE A 37 6.47 -5.78 -6.71
CA PHE A 37 5.56 -4.94 -5.93
C PHE A 37 4.08 -5.40 -6.06
N PRO A 38 3.51 -5.58 -7.26
CA PRO A 38 2.12 -6.01 -7.42
C PRO A 38 1.91 -7.53 -7.35
N GLN A 39 2.90 -8.32 -6.93
CA GLN A 39 2.85 -9.78 -7.03
C GLN A 39 1.58 -10.37 -6.41
N ASN A 40 1.23 -9.97 -5.18
CA ASN A 40 0.05 -10.50 -4.50
C ASN A 40 -1.26 -10.04 -5.16
N PHE A 41 -1.29 -8.80 -5.68
CA PHE A 41 -2.43 -8.28 -6.44
C PHE A 41 -2.60 -9.03 -7.77
N LEU A 42 -1.53 -9.18 -8.56
CA LEU A 42 -1.58 -9.84 -9.86
C LEU A 42 -1.84 -11.34 -9.76
N ALA A 43 -1.32 -12.02 -8.73
CA ALA A 43 -1.60 -13.44 -8.51
C ALA A 43 -3.11 -13.70 -8.34
N ASN A 44 -3.80 -12.81 -7.62
CA ASN A 44 -5.25 -12.89 -7.48
C ASN A 44 -5.99 -12.38 -8.73
N ALA A 45 -5.54 -11.26 -9.33
CA ALA A 45 -6.19 -10.66 -10.49
C ALA A 45 -6.19 -11.61 -11.70
N THR A 46 -5.05 -12.25 -12.00
CA THR A 46 -4.96 -13.18 -13.15
C THR A 46 -5.92 -14.36 -12.98
N VAL A 47 -6.00 -14.97 -11.80
CA VAL A 47 -6.93 -16.08 -11.53
C VAL A 47 -8.38 -15.64 -11.74
N ASN A 48 -8.78 -14.50 -11.19
CA ASN A 48 -10.16 -14.00 -11.31
C ASN A 48 -10.50 -13.57 -12.74
N TYR A 49 -9.58 -12.91 -13.43
CA TYR A 49 -9.78 -12.51 -14.83
C TYR A 49 -9.91 -13.72 -15.75
N ASN A 50 -9.02 -14.71 -15.62
CA ASN A 50 -9.04 -15.92 -16.42
C ASN A 50 -10.34 -16.72 -16.20
N ALA A 51 -10.79 -16.84 -14.95
CA ALA A 51 -12.07 -17.48 -14.63
C ALA A 51 -13.29 -16.71 -15.22
N LYS A 52 -13.23 -15.37 -15.24
CA LYS A 52 -14.30 -14.53 -15.78
C LYS A 52 -14.40 -14.56 -17.31
N THR A 53 -13.27 -14.61 -18.01
CA THR A 53 -13.20 -14.37 -19.46
C THR A 53 -12.90 -15.60 -20.29
N GLY A 54 -12.35 -16.66 -19.68
CA GLY A 54 -11.81 -17.81 -20.39
C GLY A 54 -10.43 -17.56 -21.02
N HIS A 55 -9.90 -16.34 -21.00
CA HIS A 55 -8.52 -16.06 -21.42
C HIS A 55 -7.52 -16.64 -20.42
N ASN A 56 -6.24 -16.73 -20.83
CA ASN A 56 -5.14 -17.19 -19.99
C ASN A 56 -4.06 -16.11 -19.85
N VAL A 57 -4.26 -15.16 -18.94
CA VAL A 57 -3.24 -14.16 -18.58
C VAL A 57 -2.35 -14.72 -17.50
N THR A 58 -1.04 -14.63 -17.70
CA THR A 58 -0.02 -15.06 -16.73
C THR A 58 0.96 -13.93 -16.42
N TYR A 59 1.53 -13.93 -15.22
CA TYR A 59 2.52 -12.93 -14.81
C TYR A 59 3.65 -13.56 -13.99
N SER A 60 4.90 -13.26 -14.37
CA SER A 60 6.10 -13.67 -13.66
C SER A 60 6.72 -12.48 -12.91
N ALA A 61 6.71 -12.51 -11.60
CA ALA A 61 7.26 -11.46 -10.73
C ALA A 61 8.78 -11.64 -10.59
N VAL A 62 9.56 -10.97 -11.44
CA VAL A 62 11.04 -11.13 -11.58
C VAL A 62 11.83 -9.84 -11.33
N GLY A 63 11.15 -8.76 -10.91
CA GLY A 63 11.69 -7.42 -10.69
C GLY A 63 11.55 -6.50 -11.90
N SER A 64 11.42 -5.18 -11.64
CA SER A 64 11.12 -4.17 -12.68
C SER A 64 12.17 -4.11 -13.78
N THR A 65 13.45 -4.16 -13.44
CA THR A 65 14.53 -4.11 -14.44
C THR A 65 14.45 -5.31 -15.39
N ARG A 66 14.20 -6.50 -14.87
CA ARG A 66 14.04 -7.70 -15.70
C ARG A 66 12.77 -7.61 -16.56
N GLY A 67 11.65 -7.16 -16.00
CA GLY A 67 10.40 -6.95 -16.75
C GLY A 67 10.56 -5.96 -17.92
N LYS A 68 11.25 -4.85 -17.70
CA LYS A 68 11.60 -3.89 -18.77
C LYS A 68 12.46 -4.55 -19.85
N SER A 69 13.45 -5.38 -19.47
CA SER A 69 14.32 -6.11 -20.40
C SER A 69 13.57 -7.15 -21.22
N ASP A 70 12.72 -7.96 -20.57
CA ASP A 70 11.92 -8.99 -21.25
C ASP A 70 10.94 -8.35 -22.24
N PHE A 71 10.28 -7.24 -21.85
CA PHE A 71 9.39 -6.49 -22.73
C PHE A 71 10.13 -5.86 -23.92
N LYS A 72 11.29 -5.21 -23.67
CA LYS A 72 12.15 -4.66 -24.73
C LYS A 72 12.55 -5.73 -25.74
N ALA A 73 12.91 -6.93 -25.26
CA ALA A 73 13.30 -8.05 -26.09
C ALA A 73 12.11 -8.76 -26.76
N ASN A 74 10.87 -8.28 -26.57
CA ASN A 74 9.64 -8.87 -27.09
C ASN A 74 9.40 -10.33 -26.63
N LEU A 75 9.91 -10.68 -25.44
CA LEU A 75 9.74 -12.00 -24.83
C LEU A 75 8.40 -12.16 -24.10
N THR A 76 7.75 -11.06 -23.78
CA THR A 76 6.43 -11.02 -23.13
C THR A 76 5.45 -10.13 -23.89
N ASP A 77 4.16 -10.38 -23.70
CA ASP A 77 3.09 -9.62 -24.34
C ASP A 77 2.87 -8.27 -23.65
N PHE A 78 3.18 -8.21 -22.33
CA PHE A 78 3.25 -6.97 -21.55
C PHE A 78 4.39 -7.00 -20.54
N GLY A 79 4.88 -5.82 -20.15
CA GLY A 79 5.87 -5.68 -19.08
C GLY A 79 5.24 -5.15 -17.79
N GLY A 80 5.89 -5.37 -16.65
CA GLY A 80 5.52 -4.79 -15.35
C GLY A 80 6.68 -4.00 -14.74
N THR A 81 6.43 -2.76 -14.31
CA THR A 81 7.45 -1.93 -13.66
C THR A 81 6.83 -0.94 -12.68
N ASP A 82 7.54 -0.61 -11.59
CA ASP A 82 7.18 0.48 -10.66
C ASP A 82 8.08 1.70 -10.88
N SER A 83 8.99 1.65 -11.86
CA SER A 83 9.93 2.73 -12.19
C SER A 83 9.89 3.07 -13.66
N SER A 84 10.38 4.28 -14.00
CA SER A 84 10.46 4.73 -15.39
C SER A 84 11.35 3.84 -16.25
N VAL A 85 11.01 3.77 -17.53
CA VAL A 85 11.82 3.13 -18.57
C VAL A 85 12.77 4.19 -19.15
N THR A 86 14.07 3.99 -18.99
CA THR A 86 15.09 4.87 -19.59
C THR A 86 15.17 4.65 -21.10
N SER A 87 15.77 5.59 -21.83
CA SER A 87 16.01 5.43 -23.28
C SER A 87 16.76 4.14 -23.63
N ALA A 88 17.71 3.75 -22.79
CA ALA A 88 18.46 2.48 -22.95
C ALA A 88 17.60 1.24 -22.71
N GLN A 89 16.54 1.33 -21.93
CA GLN A 89 15.60 0.26 -21.60
C GLN A 89 14.38 0.21 -22.51
N ALA A 90 14.13 1.27 -23.29
CA ALA A 90 12.96 1.37 -24.15
C ALA A 90 12.98 0.31 -25.25
N ALA A 91 11.79 -0.24 -25.56
CA ALA A 91 11.60 -1.10 -26.70
C ALA A 91 11.68 -0.30 -28.01
N SER A 92 12.03 -0.97 -29.11
CA SER A 92 12.05 -0.37 -30.46
C SER A 92 10.68 -0.27 -31.11
N PHE A 93 9.68 -0.93 -30.57
CA PHE A 93 8.27 -0.81 -30.99
C PHE A 93 7.51 0.17 -30.11
N ASP A 94 6.35 0.64 -30.59
CA ASP A 94 5.51 1.58 -29.85
C ASP A 94 4.83 0.93 -28.64
N TRP A 95 4.89 1.60 -27.50
CA TRP A 95 4.29 1.15 -26.25
C TRP A 95 3.88 2.32 -25.34
N VAL A 96 3.10 2.03 -24.32
CA VAL A 96 2.59 3.00 -23.33
C VAL A 96 2.72 2.47 -21.90
N TYR A 97 2.78 3.38 -20.93
CA TYR A 97 2.56 3.05 -19.52
C TYR A 97 1.06 3.02 -19.24
N VAL A 98 0.62 1.99 -18.52
CA VAL A 98 -0.72 1.92 -17.95
C VAL A 98 -0.57 1.74 -16.44
N PRO A 99 -0.72 2.80 -15.62
CA PRO A 99 -0.80 2.61 -14.17
C PRO A 99 -2.08 1.84 -13.84
N TYR A 100 -2.02 0.88 -12.89
CA TYR A 100 -3.21 0.08 -12.58
C TYR A 100 -3.50 -0.09 -11.09
N VAL A 101 -2.51 0.01 -10.23
CA VAL A 101 -2.67 -0.02 -8.77
C VAL A 101 -1.48 0.65 -8.11
N GLY A 102 -1.67 1.21 -6.92
CA GLY A 102 -0.60 1.74 -6.10
C GLY A 102 -0.56 1.06 -4.73
N GLY A 103 0.32 1.54 -3.86
CA GLY A 103 0.39 1.04 -2.50
C GLY A 103 1.54 1.64 -1.70
N ALA A 104 1.54 1.35 -0.40
CA ALA A 104 2.60 1.76 0.49
C ALA A 104 3.82 0.83 0.40
N ILE A 105 5.00 1.42 0.39
CA ILE A 105 6.26 0.72 0.65
C ILE A 105 6.51 0.81 2.15
N SER A 106 6.23 -0.26 2.86
CA SER A 106 6.45 -0.37 4.31
C SER A 106 7.94 -0.40 4.63
N ILE A 107 8.34 0.32 5.65
CA ILE A 107 9.60 0.05 6.34
C ILE A 107 9.30 -1.12 7.30
N ALA A 108 9.62 -2.31 6.80
CA ALA A 108 9.37 -3.57 7.49
C ALA A 108 10.51 -3.88 8.46
N TYR A 109 10.17 -4.32 9.66
CA TYR A 109 11.18 -4.68 10.66
C TYR A 109 10.71 -5.86 11.51
N ARG A 110 11.68 -6.52 12.15
CA ARG A 110 11.44 -7.41 13.28
C ARG A 110 12.35 -7.01 14.44
N LEU A 111 11.75 -6.65 15.55
CA LEU A 111 12.45 -6.28 16.81
C LEU A 111 11.62 -6.78 17.99
N ASP A 112 11.93 -8.00 18.43
CA ASP A 112 11.12 -8.72 19.41
C ASP A 112 11.13 -8.06 20.78
N GLU A 113 12.12 -7.20 21.04
CA GLU A 113 12.33 -6.52 22.33
C GLU A 113 11.36 -5.37 22.58
N ILE A 114 10.74 -4.78 21.55
CA ILE A 114 9.79 -3.66 21.69
C ILE A 114 8.33 -4.11 21.71
N LYS A 115 8.05 -5.25 22.34
CA LYS A 115 6.70 -5.82 22.42
C LYS A 115 5.66 -4.81 22.91
N GLY A 116 4.55 -4.73 22.18
CA GLY A 116 3.42 -3.83 22.50
C GLY A 116 3.59 -2.39 22.00
N ALA A 117 4.69 -2.08 21.28
CA ALA A 117 4.90 -0.81 20.61
C ALA A 117 5.17 -1.01 19.12
N THR A 118 4.89 0.02 18.34
CA THR A 118 5.23 0.08 16.93
C THR A 118 6.35 1.09 16.73
N LEU A 119 7.36 0.73 15.95
CA LEU A 119 8.48 1.60 15.60
C LEU A 119 7.99 2.83 14.85
N SER A 120 8.43 4.00 15.29
CA SER A 120 8.11 5.29 14.64
C SER A 120 9.40 5.90 14.13
N LEU A 121 9.45 6.30 12.87
CA LEU A 121 10.66 6.80 12.22
C LEU A 121 10.36 8.08 11.42
N SER A 122 11.21 9.08 11.57
CA SER A 122 11.28 10.22 10.65
C SER A 122 12.05 9.86 9.38
N ALA A 123 11.88 10.62 8.31
CA ALA A 123 12.64 10.43 7.07
C ALA A 123 14.15 10.50 7.29
N THR A 124 14.61 11.39 8.19
CA THR A 124 16.02 11.50 8.56
C THR A 124 16.53 10.24 9.24
N THR A 125 15.75 9.65 10.14
CA THR A 125 16.12 8.40 10.82
C THR A 125 16.13 7.22 9.84
N VAL A 126 15.13 7.12 8.94
CA VAL A 126 15.12 6.12 7.86
C VAL A 126 16.38 6.28 7.00
N ASN A 127 16.70 7.50 6.57
CA ASN A 127 17.95 7.77 5.84
C ASN A 127 19.18 7.31 6.63
N GLY A 128 19.29 7.66 7.91
CA GLY A 128 20.44 7.28 8.76
C GLY A 128 20.63 5.77 8.83
N ILE A 129 19.55 5.01 8.95
CA ILE A 129 19.57 3.54 8.99
C ILE A 129 20.02 2.97 7.64
N PHE A 130 19.35 3.35 6.55
CA PHE A 130 19.62 2.77 5.24
C PHE A 130 20.92 3.29 4.58
N ALA A 131 21.45 4.43 5.03
CA ALA A 131 22.80 4.89 4.67
C ALA A 131 23.91 4.28 5.57
N GLY A 132 23.56 3.45 6.56
CA GLY A 132 24.48 2.80 7.48
C GLY A 132 25.14 3.76 8.49
N LEU A 133 24.53 4.92 8.72
CA LEU A 133 24.97 5.91 9.72
C LEU A 133 24.42 5.57 11.12
N ILE A 134 23.19 5.07 11.19
CA ILE A 134 22.57 4.53 12.39
C ILE A 134 22.74 3.02 12.37
N THR A 135 23.45 2.49 13.36
CA THR A 135 23.92 1.10 13.36
C THR A 135 23.30 0.25 14.47
N LYS A 136 22.70 0.89 15.48
CA LYS A 136 22.10 0.23 16.64
C LYS A 136 20.66 0.67 16.86
N TRP A 137 19.84 -0.23 17.38
CA TRP A 137 18.43 0.04 17.66
C TRP A 137 18.21 1.07 18.77
N ASN A 138 19.15 1.20 19.75
CA ASN A 138 19.08 2.20 20.80
C ASN A 138 19.66 3.57 20.41
N ASP A 139 19.87 3.83 19.12
CA ASP A 139 20.35 5.12 18.63
C ASP A 139 19.43 6.28 19.09
N SER A 140 20.04 7.42 19.38
CA SER A 140 19.35 8.60 19.91
C SER A 140 18.28 9.16 18.96
N ASN A 141 18.44 9.02 17.64
CA ASN A 141 17.44 9.46 16.65
C ASN A 141 16.21 8.55 16.66
N ILE A 142 16.40 7.23 16.74
CA ILE A 142 15.29 6.28 16.90
C ILE A 142 14.55 6.55 18.20
N ALA A 143 15.31 6.72 19.29
CA ALA A 143 14.73 7.04 20.60
C ALA A 143 13.98 8.39 20.61
N ALA A 144 14.45 9.39 19.86
CA ALA A 144 13.75 10.68 19.69
C ALA A 144 12.43 10.53 18.95
N ASP A 145 12.41 9.77 17.84
CA ASP A 145 11.20 9.49 17.08
C ASP A 145 10.17 8.71 17.91
N MET A 146 10.60 7.69 18.66
CA MET A 146 9.73 6.94 19.56
C MET A 146 9.16 7.80 20.70
N ARG A 147 9.92 8.78 21.20
CA ARG A 147 9.42 9.77 22.17
C ARG A 147 8.44 10.75 21.55
N ALA A 148 8.67 11.14 20.28
CA ALA A 148 7.80 12.06 19.56
C ALA A 148 6.43 11.44 19.23
N ASN A 149 6.38 10.12 19.04
CA ASN A 149 5.16 9.34 18.83
C ASN A 149 5.05 8.18 19.82
N PRO A 150 4.76 8.44 21.08
CA PRO A 150 4.73 7.42 22.11
C PRO A 150 3.62 6.41 21.90
N ALA A 151 3.91 5.15 22.19
CA ALA A 151 2.90 4.09 22.19
C ALA A 151 1.99 4.19 23.41
N TRP A 152 0.72 3.94 23.22
CA TRP A 152 -0.32 3.93 24.26
C TRP A 152 -1.09 2.61 24.22
N SER A 153 -1.31 2.00 25.37
CA SER A 153 -2.09 0.78 25.49
C SER A 153 -3.43 1.05 26.19
N ASN A 154 -4.51 0.46 25.68
CA ASN A 154 -5.77 0.46 26.40
C ASN A 154 -5.78 -0.68 27.42
N SER A 155 -5.71 -0.33 28.69
CA SER A 155 -5.70 -1.29 29.79
C SER A 155 -7.11 -1.70 30.26
N LEU A 156 -8.17 -1.09 29.72
CA LEU A 156 -9.54 -1.43 30.09
C LEU A 156 -9.99 -2.72 29.35
N LYS A 157 -10.26 -3.79 30.12
CA LYS A 157 -10.69 -5.08 29.54
C LYS A 157 -12.10 -5.07 28.98
N LYS A 158 -13.00 -4.22 29.49
CA LYS A 158 -14.41 -4.15 29.09
C LYS A 158 -14.93 -2.72 29.22
N SER A 159 -15.49 -2.17 28.16
CA SER A 159 -16.15 -0.86 28.16
C SER A 159 -17.34 -0.83 29.12
N GLY A 160 -17.44 0.23 29.93
CA GLY A 160 -18.60 0.50 30.77
C GLY A 160 -19.85 0.94 30.00
N LEU A 161 -19.74 1.12 28.68
CA LEU A 161 -20.86 1.48 27.80
C LEU A 161 -20.81 0.60 26.55
N LYS A 162 -21.78 -0.34 26.42
CA LYS A 162 -21.86 -1.24 25.27
C LYS A 162 -21.95 -0.47 23.95
N GLY A 163 -21.17 -0.88 22.94
CA GLY A 163 -21.19 -0.25 21.61
C GLY A 163 -20.51 1.14 21.55
N ALA A 164 -19.74 1.51 22.58
CA ALA A 164 -18.85 2.65 22.56
C ALA A 164 -17.40 2.18 22.48
N GLN A 165 -16.62 2.78 21.59
CA GLN A 165 -15.20 2.54 21.43
C GLN A 165 -14.44 3.87 21.44
N ALA A 166 -13.18 3.84 21.86
CA ALA A 166 -12.29 4.98 21.75
C ALA A 166 -10.99 4.53 21.09
N GLN A 167 -10.46 5.41 20.24
CA GLN A 167 -9.13 5.28 19.64
C GLN A 167 -8.28 6.46 20.12
N TRP A 168 -7.03 6.17 20.47
CA TRP A 168 -6.06 7.14 20.91
C TRP A 168 -4.97 7.31 19.87
N GLN A 169 -4.91 8.48 19.26
CA GLN A 169 -3.90 8.80 18.26
C GLN A 169 -2.96 9.88 18.81
N PRO A 170 -1.69 9.58 19.08
CA PRO A 170 -0.69 10.59 19.40
C PRO A 170 -0.58 11.62 18.28
N VAL A 171 -0.52 12.90 18.65
CA VAL A 171 -0.24 14.02 17.74
C VAL A 171 0.96 14.83 18.22
N GLY A 172 1.82 14.18 19.01
CA GLY A 172 3.03 14.69 19.60
C GLY A 172 3.33 13.99 20.93
N PRO A 173 4.47 14.29 21.56
CA PRO A 173 4.92 13.62 22.78
C PRO A 173 4.00 13.82 24.00
N TYR A 174 3.26 14.94 24.01
CA TYR A 174 2.39 15.34 25.13
C TYR A 174 0.98 15.73 24.67
N ALA A 175 0.56 15.25 23.50
CA ALA A 175 -0.76 15.53 22.95
C ALA A 175 -1.32 14.30 22.21
N ALA A 176 -2.65 14.17 22.18
CA ALA A 176 -3.35 13.15 21.42
C ALA A 176 -4.68 13.66 20.91
N GLN A 177 -5.18 13.02 19.85
CA GLN A 177 -6.57 13.06 19.43
C GLN A 177 -7.23 11.76 19.85
N VAL A 178 -8.35 11.87 20.56
CA VAL A 178 -9.16 10.72 20.99
C VAL A 178 -10.41 10.70 20.15
N THR A 179 -10.58 9.70 19.29
CA THR A 179 -11.81 9.49 18.51
C THR A 179 -12.71 8.52 19.25
N VAL A 180 -13.96 8.92 19.48
CA VAL A 180 -15.00 8.08 20.09
C VAL A 180 -16.02 7.70 19.02
N SER A 181 -16.28 6.40 18.86
CA SER A 181 -17.25 5.84 17.92
C SER A 181 -18.38 5.15 18.71
N LEU A 182 -19.62 5.42 18.33
CA LEU A 182 -20.83 4.94 18.99
C LEU A 182 -21.73 4.22 17.98
N ILE A 183 -22.18 3.00 18.30
CA ILE A 183 -23.21 2.35 17.47
C ILE A 183 -24.57 3.08 17.60
N PRO A 184 -25.49 2.96 16.62
CA PRO A 184 -26.74 3.74 16.58
C PRO A 184 -27.60 3.67 17.85
N SER A 185 -27.72 2.48 18.45
CA SER A 185 -28.50 2.30 19.70
C SER A 185 -27.89 3.06 20.89
N THR A 186 -26.56 3.04 21.01
CA THR A 186 -25.84 3.75 22.08
C THR A 186 -25.85 5.24 21.83
N LEU A 187 -25.64 5.67 20.58
CA LEU A 187 -25.76 7.08 20.20
C LEU A 187 -27.09 7.70 20.61
N LYS A 188 -28.20 7.00 20.34
CA LYS A 188 -29.55 7.43 20.74
C LYS A 188 -29.65 7.68 22.25
N SER A 189 -29.00 6.85 23.08
CA SER A 189 -29.08 6.92 24.54
C SER A 189 -28.16 7.99 25.16
N VAL A 190 -27.12 8.45 24.44
CA VAL A 190 -26.13 9.42 24.98
C VAL A 190 -26.03 10.72 24.18
N LYS A 191 -26.91 10.94 23.18
CA LYS A 191 -26.97 12.20 22.44
C LYS A 191 -27.14 13.39 23.38
N GLY A 192 -26.35 14.45 23.19
CA GLY A 192 -26.32 15.63 24.07
C GLY A 192 -25.51 15.42 25.36
N LYS A 193 -25.02 14.23 25.67
CA LYS A 193 -24.18 13.97 26.84
C LYS A 193 -22.71 14.26 26.53
N LYS A 194 -21.91 14.44 27.60
CA LYS A 194 -20.48 14.74 27.47
C LYS A 194 -19.65 13.48 27.21
N VAL A 195 -18.64 13.65 26.34
CA VAL A 195 -17.43 12.85 26.29
C VAL A 195 -16.36 13.62 27.04
N GLU A 196 -15.64 12.95 27.93
CA GLU A 196 -14.59 13.53 28.75
C GLU A 196 -13.34 12.66 28.65
N VAL A 197 -12.19 13.31 28.49
CA VAL A 197 -10.89 12.67 28.69
C VAL A 197 -10.35 13.17 30.01
N VAL A 198 -10.11 12.26 30.95
CA VAL A 198 -9.75 12.56 32.33
C VAL A 198 -8.36 12.00 32.61
N ASP A 199 -7.45 12.82 33.11
CA ASP A 199 -6.26 12.34 33.79
C ASP A 199 -6.71 11.76 35.13
N ALA A 200 -6.77 10.43 35.22
CA ALA A 200 -7.25 9.73 36.41
C ALA A 200 -6.26 9.84 37.58
N THR A 201 -4.97 10.03 37.28
CA THR A 201 -3.91 10.21 38.30
C THR A 201 -3.99 11.59 38.95
N ALA A 202 -4.12 12.64 38.12
CA ALA A 202 -4.27 14.02 38.58
C ALA A 202 -5.74 14.38 38.93
N LYS A 203 -6.71 13.49 38.68
CA LYS A 203 -8.15 13.70 38.86
C LYS A 203 -8.67 14.94 38.12
N LYS A 204 -8.14 15.20 36.92
CA LYS A 204 -8.42 16.42 36.14
C LYS A 204 -8.97 16.06 34.76
N THR A 205 -10.06 16.68 34.34
CA THR A 205 -10.53 16.63 32.95
C THR A 205 -9.62 17.48 32.05
N ILE A 206 -9.08 16.86 31.00
CA ILE A 206 -8.10 17.46 30.08
C ILE A 206 -8.67 17.67 28.65
N GLY A 207 -9.87 17.18 28.39
CA GLY A 207 -10.58 17.36 27.12
C GLY A 207 -12.03 16.99 27.24
N THR A 208 -12.89 17.73 26.53
CA THR A 208 -14.34 17.47 26.50
C THR A 208 -14.91 17.69 25.10
N ALA A 209 -15.98 16.95 24.78
CA ALA A 209 -16.85 17.20 23.63
C ALA A 209 -18.27 16.78 23.97
N THR A 210 -19.26 17.24 23.18
CA THR A 210 -20.65 16.83 23.32
C THR A 210 -21.03 15.87 22.20
N VAL A 211 -21.70 14.77 22.54
CA VAL A 211 -22.19 13.78 21.58
C VAL A 211 -23.26 14.41 20.68
N GLY A 212 -22.91 14.58 19.39
CA GLY A 212 -23.82 15.11 18.35
C GLY A 212 -24.74 14.06 17.76
N SER A 213 -25.22 14.31 16.55
CA SER A 213 -26.06 13.38 15.78
C SER A 213 -25.26 12.34 14.99
N LYS A 214 -23.96 12.55 14.80
CA LYS A 214 -23.04 11.60 14.17
C LYS A 214 -22.53 10.60 15.20
N GLY A 215 -22.38 9.35 14.84
CA GLY A 215 -21.87 8.29 15.73
C GLY A 215 -20.38 8.39 16.05
N GLU A 216 -19.69 9.42 15.56
CA GLU A 216 -18.26 9.64 15.76
C GLU A 216 -17.98 11.09 16.16
N LEU A 217 -17.03 11.26 17.07
CA LEU A 217 -16.55 12.57 17.50
C LEU A 217 -15.08 12.47 17.96
N ALA A 218 -14.37 13.60 17.86
CA ALA A 218 -12.97 13.69 18.27
C ALA A 218 -12.78 14.69 19.43
N VAL A 219 -11.90 14.35 20.37
CA VAL A 219 -11.47 15.20 21.47
C VAL A 219 -9.95 15.37 21.39
N ASN A 220 -9.48 16.60 21.26
CA ASN A 220 -8.05 16.89 21.29
C ASN A 220 -7.62 17.14 22.73
N VAL A 221 -6.52 16.50 23.15
CA VAL A 221 -5.96 16.61 24.49
C VAL A 221 -4.49 17.03 24.43
N LYS A 222 -4.05 17.82 25.40
CA LYS A 222 -2.70 18.33 25.55
C LYS A 222 -2.24 18.21 27.00
N GLY A 223 -0.95 18.38 27.27
CA GLY A 223 -0.38 18.30 28.61
C GLY A 223 -0.35 16.89 29.16
N LEU A 224 -0.25 15.88 28.28
CA LEU A 224 -0.07 14.48 28.68
C LEU A 224 1.30 14.28 29.37
N ASN A 225 1.40 13.26 30.19
CA ASN A 225 2.65 12.85 30.83
C ASN A 225 2.79 11.33 30.87
N ASP A 226 3.99 10.85 31.15
CA ASP A 226 4.35 9.43 31.05
C ASP A 226 3.83 8.58 32.23
N LYS A 227 3.40 9.22 33.31
CA LYS A 227 3.05 8.57 34.57
C LYS A 227 1.55 8.51 34.84
N SER A 228 0.75 9.21 34.01
CA SER A 228 -0.69 9.27 34.19
C SER A 228 -1.42 8.16 33.46
N THR A 229 -2.54 7.72 34.03
CA THR A 229 -3.57 6.94 33.36
C THR A 229 -4.66 7.89 32.87
N TYR A 230 -5.05 7.77 31.61
CA TYR A 230 -6.09 8.60 31.01
C TYR A 230 -7.35 7.78 30.75
N GLU A 231 -8.47 8.24 31.29
CA GLU A 231 -9.78 7.62 31.09
C GLU A 231 -10.60 8.39 30.05
N VAL A 232 -11.16 7.67 29.09
CA VAL A 232 -12.17 8.21 28.17
C VAL A 232 -13.53 7.81 28.72
N LYS A 233 -14.38 8.82 28.97
CA LYS A 233 -15.72 8.63 29.53
C LYS A 233 -16.78 9.17 28.59
N VAL A 234 -17.91 8.46 28.49
CA VAL A 234 -19.12 8.92 27.81
C VAL A 234 -20.25 8.90 28.83
N ASN A 235 -20.86 10.05 29.10
CA ASN A 235 -21.89 10.19 30.14
C ASN A 235 -21.46 9.59 31.49
N GLY A 236 -20.22 9.90 31.92
CA GLY A 236 -19.64 9.41 33.17
C GLY A 236 -19.15 7.95 33.19
N LYS A 237 -19.45 7.15 32.16
CA LYS A 237 -19.04 5.75 32.06
C LYS A 237 -17.71 5.63 31.33
N THR A 238 -16.70 5.00 31.94
CA THR A 238 -15.39 4.77 31.34
C THR A 238 -15.51 3.74 30.22
N ILE A 239 -15.05 4.12 29.01
CA ILE A 239 -15.07 3.28 27.80
C ILE A 239 -13.67 2.82 27.38
N ALA A 240 -12.62 3.52 27.81
CA ALA A 240 -11.23 3.15 27.59
C ALA A 240 -10.32 3.74 28.70
N LYS A 241 -9.18 3.08 28.94
CA LYS A 241 -8.11 3.56 29.86
C LYS A 241 -6.76 3.45 29.17
N TYR A 242 -6.13 4.57 28.90
CA TYR A 242 -4.86 4.63 28.18
C TYR A 242 -3.69 4.91 29.14
N ASN A 243 -2.65 4.09 29.01
CA ASN A 243 -1.39 4.25 29.67
C ASN A 243 -0.28 4.30 28.62
N ARG A 244 0.73 5.16 28.87
CA ARG A 244 1.92 5.16 28.01
C ARG A 244 2.65 3.83 28.13
N VAL A 245 3.08 3.27 27.01
CA VAL A 245 3.94 2.09 26.97
C VAL A 245 5.38 2.58 27.05
N ASN A 246 6.08 2.19 28.11
CA ASN A 246 7.51 2.45 28.19
C ASN A 246 8.25 1.46 27.29
N VAL A 247 8.93 1.99 26.28
CA VAL A 247 9.72 1.21 25.32
C VAL A 247 11.19 1.43 25.63
N THR A 248 11.89 0.36 25.97
CA THR A 248 13.35 0.35 26.03
C THR A 248 13.87 -0.23 24.72
N LEU A 249 14.58 0.59 23.96
CA LEU A 249 15.25 0.14 22.74
C LEU A 249 16.50 -0.68 23.12
N PRO A 250 16.71 -1.86 22.51
CA PRO A 250 17.83 -2.73 22.87
C PRO A 250 19.15 -2.20 22.32
N ASP A 251 20.25 -2.46 23.03
CA ASP A 251 21.60 -2.31 22.50
C ASP A 251 21.93 -3.49 21.59
N LYS A 252 21.40 -3.41 20.36
CA LYS A 252 21.47 -4.45 19.33
C LYS A 252 21.79 -3.81 17.99
N ASP A 253 22.64 -4.46 17.21
CA ASP A 253 22.98 -4.01 15.88
C ASP A 253 21.78 -4.12 14.93
N ILE A 254 21.67 -3.17 14.01
CA ILE A 254 20.68 -3.17 12.96
C ILE A 254 21.24 -3.91 11.75
N THR A 255 20.52 -4.91 11.27
CA THR A 255 20.76 -5.51 9.96
C THR A 255 19.79 -4.93 8.94
N VAL A 256 20.34 -4.24 7.93
CA VAL A 256 19.57 -3.66 6.82
C VAL A 256 19.40 -4.69 5.73
N VAL A 257 18.15 -4.93 5.32
CA VAL A 257 17.83 -5.86 4.23
C VAL A 257 17.39 -5.04 3.01
N TYR A 258 18.07 -5.23 1.89
CA TYR A 258 17.82 -4.49 0.66
C TYR A 258 17.61 -5.41 -0.55
N ARG A 259 17.04 -4.86 -1.62
CA ARG A 259 16.84 -5.60 -2.88
C ARG A 259 18.15 -5.71 -3.65
N SER A 260 18.62 -6.94 -3.87
CA SER A 260 19.83 -7.23 -4.66
C SER A 260 19.55 -7.27 -6.16
N ASP A 261 18.29 -7.42 -6.57
CA ASP A 261 17.83 -7.34 -7.96
C ASP A 261 17.43 -5.91 -8.35
N GLY A 262 17.26 -5.65 -9.64
CA GLY A 262 16.78 -4.37 -10.15
C GLY A 262 15.28 -4.19 -9.89
N SER A 263 14.95 -3.34 -8.95
CA SER A 263 13.62 -3.21 -8.33
C SER A 263 13.03 -1.82 -8.47
N GLY A 264 11.81 -1.72 -8.99
CA GLY A 264 11.06 -0.48 -8.99
C GLY A 264 10.67 -0.02 -7.58
N THR A 265 10.45 -0.97 -6.64
CA THR A 265 10.27 -0.66 -5.21
C THR A 265 11.50 0.06 -4.65
N THR A 266 12.71 -0.42 -4.99
CA THR A 266 13.97 0.27 -4.65
C THR A 266 14.03 1.66 -5.26
N ASN A 267 13.63 1.82 -6.52
CA ASN A 267 13.61 3.11 -7.20
C ASN A 267 12.74 4.13 -6.45
N ASN A 268 11.50 3.77 -6.12
CA ASN A 268 10.57 4.65 -5.39
C ASN A 268 11.06 4.93 -3.97
N PHE A 269 11.60 3.95 -3.27
CA PHE A 269 12.18 4.13 -1.94
C PHE A 269 13.38 5.08 -1.96
N THR A 270 14.31 4.90 -2.90
CA THR A 270 15.49 5.77 -3.03
C THR A 270 15.14 7.17 -3.54
N ASN A 271 14.07 7.30 -4.34
CA ASN A 271 13.50 8.60 -4.71
C ASN A 271 12.94 9.35 -3.49
N PHE A 272 12.19 8.66 -2.63
CA PHE A 272 11.76 9.24 -1.35
C PHE A 272 12.95 9.70 -0.50
N LEU A 273 13.99 8.89 -0.36
CA LEU A 273 15.19 9.27 0.40
C LEU A 273 15.87 10.50 -0.19
N LYS A 274 16.02 10.54 -1.52
CA LYS A 274 16.64 11.66 -2.24
C LYS A 274 15.86 12.97 -2.06
N GLU A 275 14.57 12.94 -2.33
CA GLU A 275 13.74 14.16 -2.41
C GLU A 275 13.29 14.68 -1.03
N TYR A 276 13.18 13.78 -0.04
CA TYR A 276 12.59 14.12 1.25
C TYR A 276 13.54 14.02 2.44
N ALA A 277 14.59 13.20 2.37
CA ALA A 277 15.50 12.98 3.49
C ALA A 277 16.91 13.50 3.27
N ASN A 278 17.56 13.15 2.15
CA ASN A 278 18.96 13.50 1.86
C ASN A 278 19.25 13.39 0.37
N ASN A 279 19.54 14.52 -0.28
CA ASN A 279 19.82 14.61 -1.72
C ASN A 279 21.11 13.91 -2.21
N ALA A 280 21.91 13.34 -1.31
CA ALA A 280 23.07 12.52 -1.69
C ALA A 280 22.67 11.13 -2.25
N TRP A 281 21.42 10.70 -2.06
CA TRP A 281 20.89 9.51 -2.70
C TRP A 281 20.64 9.73 -4.20
N THR A 282 20.74 8.66 -4.97
CA THR A 282 20.31 8.63 -6.37
C THR A 282 19.05 7.78 -6.52
N THR A 283 18.07 8.24 -7.32
CA THR A 283 16.92 7.41 -7.69
C THR A 283 17.38 6.30 -8.63
N ASN A 284 17.34 5.04 -8.21
CA ASN A 284 17.83 3.90 -8.98
C ASN A 284 17.12 2.60 -8.63
N ASP A 285 16.98 1.70 -9.61
CA ASP A 285 16.44 0.36 -9.40
C ASP A 285 17.40 -0.54 -8.60
N ALA A 286 18.72 -0.27 -8.65
CA ALA A 286 19.74 -0.98 -7.90
C ALA A 286 20.11 -0.22 -6.62
N PHE A 287 19.86 -0.83 -5.45
CA PHE A 287 20.16 -0.21 -4.15
C PHE A 287 21.63 0.17 -4.01
N THR A 288 22.53 -0.71 -4.46
CA THR A 288 23.98 -0.49 -4.41
C THR A 288 24.47 0.67 -5.29
N SER A 289 23.69 1.09 -6.27
CA SER A 289 23.96 2.28 -7.08
C SER A 289 23.28 3.53 -6.54
N ALA A 290 22.22 3.36 -5.74
CA ALA A 290 21.44 4.46 -5.19
C ALA A 290 22.02 5.05 -3.91
N ILE A 291 22.58 4.21 -3.04
CA ILE A 291 23.11 4.60 -1.74
C ILE A 291 24.34 5.54 -1.88
N PRO A 292 24.47 6.59 -1.07
CA PRO A 292 25.67 7.41 -1.02
C PRO A 292 26.93 6.58 -0.77
N GLY A 293 27.92 6.68 -1.65
CA GLY A 293 29.14 5.88 -1.62
C GLY A 293 29.08 4.55 -2.40
N GLY A 294 27.91 4.22 -2.95
CA GLY A 294 27.75 3.12 -3.92
C GLY A 294 28.01 1.72 -3.38
N SER A 295 28.31 0.79 -4.29
CA SER A 295 28.55 -0.63 -3.97
C SER A 295 29.70 -0.86 -3.00
N ALA A 296 30.77 -0.06 -3.09
CA ALA A 296 31.90 -0.15 -2.15
C ALA A 296 31.48 0.16 -0.72
N LYS A 297 30.55 1.13 -0.53
CA LYS A 297 30.00 1.46 0.77
C LYS A 297 29.15 0.30 1.32
N VAL A 298 28.29 -0.30 0.49
CA VAL A 298 27.51 -1.48 0.90
C VAL A 298 28.43 -2.63 1.32
N ALA A 299 29.46 -2.91 0.53
CA ALA A 299 30.45 -3.96 0.85
C ALA A 299 31.17 -3.70 2.19
N SER A 300 31.46 -2.44 2.51
CA SER A 300 32.12 -2.07 3.77
C SER A 300 31.27 -2.36 5.02
N PHE A 301 29.98 -2.53 4.90
CA PHE A 301 29.07 -2.85 6.01
C PHE A 301 29.06 -4.35 6.38
N GLY A 302 29.59 -5.22 5.49
CA GLY A 302 29.64 -6.66 5.71
C GLY A 302 28.25 -7.27 5.97
N SER A 303 28.17 -8.13 6.98
CA SER A 303 26.92 -8.83 7.34
C SER A 303 25.77 -7.92 7.81
N ARG A 304 26.04 -6.65 8.11
CA ARG A 304 24.96 -5.69 8.47
C ARG A 304 24.08 -5.28 7.30
N PHE A 305 24.49 -5.54 6.06
CA PHE A 305 23.70 -5.27 4.86
C PHE A 305 23.47 -6.56 4.09
N GLN A 306 22.21 -7.00 4.00
CA GLN A 306 21.81 -8.27 3.40
C GLN A 306 21.00 -8.04 2.14
N GLY A 307 21.55 -8.46 1.00
CA GLY A 307 20.87 -8.39 -0.30
C GLY A 307 19.92 -9.57 -0.51
N GLN A 308 18.65 -9.31 -0.80
CA GLN A 308 17.65 -10.32 -1.10
C GLN A 308 16.95 -10.03 -2.45
N SER A 309 16.80 -11.06 -3.29
CA SER A 309 16.16 -10.93 -4.59
C SER A 309 14.65 -11.07 -4.48
N GLY A 310 13.89 -10.07 -4.97
CA GLY A 310 12.44 -10.03 -4.94
C GLY A 310 11.87 -9.66 -3.57
N SER A 311 10.61 -9.15 -3.56
CA SER A 311 9.93 -8.72 -2.35
C SER A 311 9.67 -9.87 -1.37
N SER A 312 9.36 -11.07 -1.87
CA SER A 312 9.09 -12.24 -1.04
C SER A 312 10.30 -12.66 -0.20
N ASN A 313 11.49 -12.79 -0.84
CA ASN A 313 12.71 -13.21 -0.13
C ASN A 313 13.17 -12.14 0.88
N LEU A 314 13.07 -10.84 0.52
CA LEU A 314 13.35 -9.75 1.45
C LEU A 314 12.44 -9.85 2.67
N SER A 315 11.16 -10.02 2.47
CA SER A 315 10.15 -10.09 3.54
C SER A 315 10.35 -11.33 4.42
N ASN A 316 10.68 -12.48 3.81
CA ASN A 316 10.99 -13.70 4.56
C ASN A 316 12.25 -13.49 5.42
N TYR A 317 13.31 -12.89 4.87
CA TYR A 317 14.52 -12.63 5.65
C TYR A 317 14.24 -11.73 6.87
N VAL A 318 13.47 -10.65 6.68
CA VAL A 318 13.07 -9.77 7.79
C VAL A 318 12.24 -10.54 8.82
N ALA A 319 11.27 -11.33 8.38
CA ALA A 319 10.41 -12.12 9.28
C ALA A 319 11.19 -13.19 10.05
N ASP A 320 12.24 -13.76 9.46
CA ASP A 320 13.01 -14.86 10.07
C ASP A 320 14.13 -14.38 11.00
N ASN A 321 14.55 -13.11 10.91
CA ASN A 321 15.71 -12.61 11.65
C ASN A 321 15.36 -11.41 12.54
N ASN A 322 15.44 -11.60 13.87
CA ASN A 322 15.25 -10.52 14.84
C ASN A 322 16.38 -9.48 14.79
N GLY A 323 16.05 -8.19 14.81
CA GLY A 323 17.00 -7.07 14.69
C GLY A 323 17.20 -6.60 13.25
N THR A 324 16.32 -7.00 12.33
CA THR A 324 16.39 -6.61 10.92
C THR A 324 15.40 -5.52 10.54
N ILE A 325 15.74 -4.75 9.52
CA ILE A 325 14.88 -3.74 8.90
C ILE A 325 15.08 -3.76 7.38
N GLY A 326 14.00 -3.61 6.63
CA GLY A 326 14.01 -3.58 5.17
C GLY A 326 12.85 -2.76 4.64
N PHE A 327 12.66 -2.76 3.31
CA PHE A 327 11.54 -2.09 2.66
C PHE A 327 10.84 -3.04 1.70
N THR A 328 9.51 -3.11 1.79
CA THR A 328 8.67 -3.98 0.96
C THR A 328 7.24 -3.47 0.93
N GLU A 329 6.39 -4.03 0.09
CA GLU A 329 4.98 -3.69 0.03
C GLU A 329 4.24 -4.10 1.31
N SER A 330 3.25 -3.31 1.72
CA SER A 330 2.45 -3.58 2.93
C SER A 330 1.81 -4.96 2.90
N SER A 331 1.41 -5.46 1.74
CA SER A 331 0.81 -6.78 1.55
C SER A 331 1.71 -7.94 2.02
N PHE A 332 3.03 -7.78 1.94
CA PHE A 332 3.98 -8.78 2.45
C PHE A 332 4.15 -8.72 3.98
N VAL A 333 3.97 -7.54 4.58
CA VAL A 333 4.09 -7.38 6.05
C VAL A 333 2.83 -7.85 6.75
N THR A 334 1.65 -7.60 6.15
CA THR A 334 0.35 -8.03 6.70
C THR A 334 0.05 -9.50 6.48
N ASP A 335 0.88 -10.21 5.71
CA ASP A 335 0.79 -11.67 5.58
C ASP A 335 0.86 -12.36 6.95
N SER A 336 -0.12 -13.22 7.23
CA SER A 336 -0.31 -13.81 8.55
C SER A 336 0.87 -14.65 9.02
N SER A 337 1.59 -15.31 8.11
CA SER A 337 2.74 -16.16 8.44
C SER A 337 3.95 -15.32 8.88
N ARG A 338 4.19 -14.17 8.25
CA ARG A 338 5.27 -13.24 8.58
C ARG A 338 4.94 -12.43 9.83
N ALA A 339 3.71 -11.96 9.94
CA ALA A 339 3.21 -11.26 11.13
C ALA A 339 3.30 -12.15 12.38
N ALA A 340 2.99 -13.45 12.27
CA ALA A 340 3.12 -14.41 13.36
C ALA A 340 4.58 -14.60 13.84
N LYS A 341 5.57 -14.34 12.98
CA LYS A 341 7.00 -14.34 13.33
C LYS A 341 7.46 -13.03 14.00
N GLY A 342 6.59 -12.03 14.11
CA GLY A 342 6.90 -10.72 14.71
C GLY A 342 7.30 -9.64 13.72
N MET A 343 7.18 -9.86 12.40
CA MET A 343 7.39 -8.82 11.39
C MET A 343 6.31 -7.74 11.50
N GLN A 344 6.72 -6.48 11.48
CA GLN A 344 5.86 -5.32 11.59
C GLN A 344 6.25 -4.22 10.61
N SER A 345 5.35 -3.25 10.39
CA SER A 345 5.61 -2.02 9.66
C SER A 345 5.87 -0.86 10.62
N ALA A 346 6.91 -0.07 10.37
CA ALA A 346 7.11 1.19 11.09
C ALA A 346 6.08 2.24 10.66
N LEU A 347 5.74 3.14 11.57
CA LEU A 347 5.05 4.39 11.28
C LEU A 347 6.06 5.40 10.75
N ILE A 348 5.73 6.08 9.67
CA ILE A 348 6.65 7.06 9.05
C ILE A 348 6.07 8.47 9.19
N LYS A 349 6.92 9.40 9.66
CA LYS A 349 6.55 10.81 9.80
C LYS A 349 6.41 11.46 8.44
N ASN A 350 5.22 11.96 8.14
CA ASN A 350 4.93 12.67 6.91
C ASN A 350 5.25 14.19 7.00
N ALA A 351 5.05 14.93 5.91
CA ALA A 351 5.33 16.36 5.86
C ALA A 351 4.42 17.21 6.77
N ALA A 352 3.25 16.69 7.17
CA ALA A 352 2.37 17.32 8.17
C ALA A 352 2.86 17.08 9.62
N GLY A 353 3.97 16.35 9.81
CA GLY A 353 4.53 16.02 11.12
C GLY A 353 3.84 14.86 11.83
N ILE A 354 2.96 14.11 11.14
CA ILE A 354 2.20 12.99 11.69
C ILE A 354 2.91 11.68 11.34
N TYR A 355 2.99 10.75 12.29
CA TYR A 355 3.47 9.39 12.06
C TYR A 355 2.31 8.54 11.54
N VAL A 356 2.41 8.07 10.31
CA VAL A 356 1.34 7.40 9.57
C VAL A 356 1.72 5.95 9.30
N ALA A 357 0.75 5.05 9.43
CA ALA A 357 0.91 3.63 9.09
C ALA A 357 0.81 3.43 7.57
N PRO A 358 1.53 2.43 7.01
CA PRO A 358 1.50 2.12 5.57
C PRO A 358 0.24 1.36 5.17
N THR A 359 -0.93 1.96 5.33
CA THR A 359 -2.22 1.40 4.92
C THR A 359 -2.54 1.73 3.47
N ALA A 360 -3.42 0.96 2.84
CA ALA A 360 -3.93 1.24 1.50
C ALA A 360 -4.56 2.64 1.41
N ALA A 361 -5.36 3.02 2.39
CA ALA A 361 -5.99 4.36 2.46
C ALA A 361 -4.96 5.49 2.58
N ALA A 362 -3.90 5.30 3.39
CA ALA A 362 -2.84 6.30 3.55
C ALA A 362 -1.97 6.42 2.29
N ALA A 363 -1.74 5.32 1.58
CA ALA A 363 -1.11 5.33 0.27
C ALA A 363 -1.99 6.01 -0.79
N ALA A 364 -3.29 5.71 -0.82
CA ALA A 364 -4.24 6.35 -1.73
C ALA A 364 -4.30 7.87 -1.50
N SER A 365 -4.22 8.32 -0.24
CA SER A 365 -4.16 9.75 0.13
C SER A 365 -2.92 10.45 -0.46
N MET A 366 -1.76 9.79 -0.42
CA MET A 366 -0.51 10.30 -1.02
C MET A 366 -0.59 10.31 -2.55
N ILE A 367 -1.02 9.20 -3.15
CA ILE A 367 -1.10 9.02 -4.60
C ILE A 367 -2.14 9.97 -5.22
N GLY A 368 -3.31 10.11 -4.59
CA GLY A 368 -4.40 10.96 -5.09
C GLY A 368 -4.05 12.47 -5.13
N ALA A 369 -3.08 12.91 -4.36
CA ALA A 369 -2.57 14.28 -4.36
C ALA A 369 -1.31 14.46 -5.22
N SER A 370 -0.91 13.43 -5.97
CA SER A 370 0.30 13.42 -6.82
C SER A 370 -0.04 13.81 -8.26
N ALA A 371 0.98 14.24 -9.01
CA ALA A 371 0.84 14.58 -10.42
C ALA A 371 0.96 13.33 -11.31
N ILE A 372 0.27 13.33 -12.45
CA ILE A 372 0.42 12.33 -13.52
C ILE A 372 0.69 13.05 -14.84
N ASP A 373 1.69 12.59 -15.59
CA ASP A 373 2.05 13.16 -16.88
C ASP A 373 1.23 12.56 -18.05
N GLU A 374 1.40 13.11 -19.25
CA GLU A 374 0.72 12.66 -20.48
C GLU A 374 1.11 11.22 -20.90
N LYS A 375 2.24 10.71 -20.40
CA LYS A 375 2.70 9.34 -20.63
C LYS A 375 2.10 8.35 -19.65
N GLY A 376 1.36 8.83 -18.63
CA GLY A 376 0.75 8.03 -17.59
C GLY A 376 1.69 7.77 -16.39
N PHE A 377 2.81 8.47 -16.26
CA PHE A 377 3.73 8.30 -15.17
C PHE A 377 3.39 9.23 -13.99
N VAL A 378 3.35 8.69 -12.76
CA VAL A 378 3.00 9.42 -11.54
C VAL A 378 4.26 9.97 -10.86
N THR A 379 4.24 11.26 -10.53
CA THR A 379 5.31 11.92 -9.76
C THR A 379 4.77 12.33 -8.40
N PHE A 380 5.44 11.89 -7.33
CA PHE A 380 5.01 12.13 -5.96
C PHE A 380 5.55 13.47 -5.43
N ASP A 381 4.67 14.24 -4.78
CA ASP A 381 5.06 15.37 -3.96
C ASP A 381 5.20 14.93 -2.50
N TYR A 382 6.43 14.74 -2.04
CA TYR A 382 6.72 14.34 -0.66
C TYR A 382 6.52 15.45 0.38
N LYS A 383 6.30 16.71 -0.05
CA LYS A 383 6.22 17.90 0.81
C LYS A 383 4.79 18.40 1.05
N GLN A 384 3.81 17.49 0.96
CA GLN A 384 2.38 17.78 1.19
C GLN A 384 2.08 18.10 2.66
N GLY A 385 2.51 19.25 3.18
CA GLY A 385 2.40 19.62 4.60
C GLY A 385 0.96 19.74 5.13
N SER A 386 -0.03 19.92 4.27
CA SER A 386 -1.46 19.93 4.63
C SER A 386 -2.09 18.52 4.69
N ASN A 387 -1.48 17.52 4.06
CA ASN A 387 -2.01 16.17 3.97
C ASN A 387 -1.61 15.34 5.21
N LYS A 388 -2.47 15.35 6.23
CA LYS A 388 -2.22 14.68 7.51
C LYS A 388 -2.30 13.16 7.44
N THR A 389 -2.95 12.61 6.43
CA THR A 389 -3.22 11.16 6.30
C THR A 389 -2.30 10.45 5.31
N ALA A 390 -1.53 11.19 4.50
CA ALA A 390 -0.64 10.62 3.51
C ALA A 390 0.52 9.84 4.15
N TYR A 391 0.70 8.59 3.72
CA TYR A 391 1.91 7.83 3.99
C TYR A 391 2.95 8.17 2.92
N PRO A 392 4.18 8.60 3.29
CA PRO A 392 5.05 9.25 2.31
C PRO A 392 5.81 8.29 1.38
N ILE A 393 5.96 7.01 1.72
CA ILE A 393 6.73 6.05 0.92
C ILE A 393 5.76 5.17 0.13
N VAL A 394 5.49 5.55 -1.12
CA VAL A 394 4.51 4.88 -1.97
C VAL A 394 5.10 4.51 -3.33
N ALA A 395 4.45 3.59 -4.02
CA ALA A 395 4.67 3.32 -5.42
C ALA A 395 3.33 3.23 -6.16
N VAL A 396 3.38 3.56 -7.46
CA VAL A 396 2.39 3.15 -8.46
C VAL A 396 3.08 2.17 -9.38
N THR A 397 2.38 1.11 -9.77
CA THR A 397 2.91 0.10 -10.68
C THR A 397 2.24 0.21 -12.04
N TYR A 398 3.02 -0.07 -13.07
CA TYR A 398 2.64 0.14 -14.47
C TYR A 398 2.72 -1.16 -15.26
N LEU A 399 1.73 -1.38 -16.09
CA LEU A 399 1.77 -2.31 -17.20
C LEU A 399 2.36 -1.56 -18.41
N LEU A 400 3.36 -2.13 -19.06
CA LEU A 400 3.89 -1.67 -20.34
C LEU A 400 3.13 -2.39 -21.43
N GLY A 401 2.26 -1.68 -22.15
CA GLY A 401 1.36 -2.24 -23.17
C GLY A 401 1.80 -1.86 -24.58
N LYS A 402 1.76 -2.81 -25.51
CA LYS A 402 2.03 -2.57 -26.93
C LYS A 402 0.86 -1.84 -27.59
N THR A 403 1.14 -0.86 -28.46
CA THR A 403 0.09 -0.15 -29.19
C THR A 403 -0.35 -0.90 -30.46
N ALA A 404 0.49 -1.78 -30.99
CA ALA A 404 0.22 -2.57 -32.18
C ALA A 404 -0.98 -3.52 -31.96
N LYS A 405 -1.90 -3.58 -32.95
CA LYS A 405 -3.07 -4.45 -32.92
C LYS A 405 -2.67 -5.93 -33.00
N SER A 406 -3.18 -6.71 -32.07
CA SER A 406 -3.13 -8.17 -32.07
C SER A 406 -4.19 -8.72 -31.10
N ALA A 407 -4.56 -9.99 -31.23
CA ALA A 407 -5.45 -10.66 -30.29
C ALA A 407 -4.89 -10.60 -28.85
N LYS A 408 -3.58 -10.81 -28.67
CA LYS A 408 -2.89 -10.70 -27.38
C LYS A 408 -2.91 -9.29 -26.81
N SER A 409 -2.63 -8.26 -27.64
CA SER A 409 -2.70 -6.86 -27.20
C SER A 409 -4.13 -6.46 -26.79
N ALA A 410 -5.16 -7.01 -27.45
CA ALA A 410 -6.56 -6.80 -27.07
C ALA A 410 -6.85 -7.37 -25.67
N VAL A 411 -6.39 -8.61 -25.37
CA VAL A 411 -6.52 -9.21 -24.05
C VAL A 411 -5.77 -8.39 -22.98
N VAL A 412 -4.58 -7.91 -23.31
CA VAL A 412 -3.79 -7.06 -22.39
C VAL A 412 -4.53 -5.75 -22.09
N ALA A 413 -5.14 -5.11 -23.10
CA ALA A 413 -5.93 -3.89 -22.92
C ALA A 413 -7.16 -4.14 -22.03
N ASP A 414 -7.89 -5.23 -22.30
CA ASP A 414 -9.08 -5.61 -21.52
C ASP A 414 -8.71 -5.97 -20.07
N PHE A 415 -7.67 -6.75 -19.87
CA PHE A 415 -7.14 -7.07 -18.53
C PHE A 415 -6.76 -5.81 -17.75
N ALA A 416 -6.03 -4.89 -18.39
CA ALA A 416 -5.65 -3.63 -17.75
C ALA A 416 -6.87 -2.78 -17.39
N LYS A 417 -7.85 -2.66 -18.32
CA LYS A 417 -9.10 -1.96 -18.07
C LYS A 417 -9.86 -2.57 -16.90
N TRP A 418 -10.02 -3.88 -16.90
CA TRP A 418 -10.72 -4.60 -15.85
C TRP A 418 -10.04 -4.44 -14.49
N MET A 419 -8.71 -4.48 -14.43
CA MET A 419 -7.97 -4.21 -13.18
C MET A 419 -8.24 -2.82 -12.62
N ILE A 420 -8.38 -1.80 -13.48
CA ILE A 420 -8.58 -0.40 -13.06
C ILE A 420 -10.04 -0.12 -12.71
N ASP A 421 -10.99 -0.63 -13.48
CA ASP A 421 -12.41 -0.30 -13.35
C ASP A 421 -13.18 -1.18 -12.37
N ASP A 422 -12.90 -2.48 -12.38
CA ASP A 422 -13.68 -3.48 -11.66
C ASP A 422 -12.91 -4.07 -10.47
N TYR A 423 -11.76 -4.70 -10.74
CA TYR A 423 -11.05 -5.52 -9.75
C TYR A 423 -10.35 -4.68 -8.68
N GLY A 424 -9.65 -3.62 -9.08
CA GLY A 424 -8.94 -2.73 -8.17
C GLY A 424 -9.86 -2.11 -7.12
N PRO A 425 -10.95 -1.44 -7.52
CA PRO A 425 -11.92 -0.88 -6.57
C PRO A 425 -12.54 -1.92 -5.62
N ALA A 426 -12.75 -3.15 -6.08
CA ALA A 426 -13.37 -4.21 -5.29
C ALA A 426 -12.42 -4.96 -4.35
N SER A 427 -11.13 -5.05 -4.70
CA SER A 427 -10.23 -6.03 -4.08
C SER A 427 -8.89 -5.46 -3.59
N ALA A 428 -8.44 -4.31 -4.11
CA ALA A 428 -7.09 -3.82 -3.83
C ALA A 428 -6.86 -3.54 -2.34
N ASP A 429 -7.80 -2.88 -1.66
CA ASP A 429 -7.67 -2.52 -0.23
C ASP A 429 -7.51 -3.77 0.66
N ALA A 430 -8.33 -4.79 0.42
CA ALA A 430 -8.25 -6.07 1.15
C ALA A 430 -6.92 -6.80 0.93
N LEU A 431 -6.24 -6.54 -0.19
CA LEU A 431 -4.93 -7.09 -0.53
C LEU A 431 -3.76 -6.18 -0.09
N GLY A 432 -4.05 -5.04 0.58
CA GLY A 432 -3.05 -4.08 1.05
C GLY A 432 -2.56 -3.10 -0.03
N TYR A 433 -3.30 -2.93 -1.12
CA TYR A 433 -2.99 -1.99 -2.21
C TYR A 433 -4.01 -0.87 -2.31
N ALA A 434 -3.61 0.26 -2.88
CA ALA A 434 -4.44 1.42 -3.12
C ALA A 434 -5.01 1.39 -4.55
N PRO A 435 -6.34 1.30 -4.73
CA PRO A 435 -6.94 1.42 -6.04
C PRO A 435 -6.73 2.83 -6.59
N LEU A 436 -6.58 2.95 -7.91
CA LEU A 436 -6.49 4.26 -8.56
C LEU A 436 -7.83 4.99 -8.49
N ALA A 437 -7.79 6.30 -8.25
CA ALA A 437 -8.98 7.15 -8.14
C ALA A 437 -8.77 8.51 -8.80
N GLY A 438 -9.85 9.26 -9.00
CA GLY A 438 -9.83 10.64 -9.48
C GLY A 438 -9.08 10.81 -10.80
N ALA A 439 -8.29 11.86 -10.92
CA ALA A 439 -7.53 12.22 -12.13
C ALA A 439 -6.56 11.12 -12.56
N ILE A 440 -5.93 10.42 -11.60
CA ILE A 440 -4.99 9.33 -11.90
C ILE A 440 -5.71 8.15 -12.56
N LYS A 441 -6.90 7.76 -12.08
CA LYS A 441 -7.72 6.71 -12.71
C LYS A 441 -8.13 7.13 -14.13
N THR A 442 -8.57 8.36 -14.32
CA THR A 442 -8.97 8.88 -15.64
C THR A 442 -7.80 8.84 -16.63
N ALA A 443 -6.62 9.28 -16.21
CA ALA A 443 -5.42 9.24 -17.05
C ALA A 443 -4.97 7.80 -17.34
N ALA A 444 -5.07 6.89 -16.37
CA ALA A 444 -4.77 5.47 -16.56
C ALA A 444 -5.65 4.85 -17.65
N LEU A 445 -6.95 5.10 -17.63
CA LEU A 445 -7.89 4.61 -18.66
C LEU A 445 -7.62 5.22 -20.04
N ALA A 446 -7.17 6.48 -20.09
CA ALA A 446 -6.72 7.09 -21.35
C ALA A 446 -5.46 6.41 -21.92
N GLN A 447 -4.57 5.89 -21.07
CA GLN A 447 -3.44 5.09 -21.53
C GLN A 447 -3.88 3.68 -21.97
N VAL A 448 -4.83 3.05 -21.28
CA VAL A 448 -5.41 1.76 -21.73
C VAL A 448 -5.95 1.86 -23.15
N ALA A 449 -6.64 2.97 -23.48
CA ALA A 449 -7.19 3.19 -24.83
C ALA A 449 -6.12 3.25 -25.95
N LYS A 450 -4.85 3.45 -25.60
CA LYS A 450 -3.73 3.45 -26.56
C LYS A 450 -3.14 2.04 -26.77
N VAL A 451 -3.39 1.10 -25.86
CA VAL A 451 -3.00 -0.31 -26.04
C VAL A 451 -3.85 -0.91 -27.13
N ASN A 452 -3.25 -1.65 -28.07
CA ASN A 452 -3.96 -2.26 -29.21
C ASN A 452 -4.69 -1.25 -30.14
N SER A 453 -4.18 -0.01 -30.26
CA SER A 453 -4.87 1.07 -31.00
C SER A 453 -4.38 1.28 -32.43
N LYS A 454 -3.17 0.83 -32.79
CA LYS A 454 -2.49 1.08 -34.09
C LYS A 454 -2.47 -0.12 -35.01
#